data_9e8a79ee9d8c5f6533304c22542c46c3
#
_entry.id   9e8a79ee9d8c5f6533304c22542c46c3
#
_cell.length_a   1.000
_cell.length_b   1.000
_cell.length_c   1.000
_cell.angle_alpha   90.00
_cell.angle_beta   90.00
_cell.angle_gamma   90.00
#
_symmetry.space_group_name_H-M   'P 1'
#
loop_
_entity.id
_entity.type
_entity.pdbx_description
1 polymer ?
#
loop_
_entity_poly.entity_id
_entity_poly.type
_entity_poly.pdbx_seq_one_letter_code
_entity_poly.pdbx_strand_id
1 'polypeptide(L)'
;MRRINLFLWVMIVAGSSNLWGADRVDAPAAKPAGSGVIVHSDGYILTANHVLANAKRIFVVTAGEFRAPATIISTDSEHDLALLKIETVGLTEAPIGYAGAVRLDQEIITVGFSFGLREVSVTRGRIAAVRTRGVQRVFQVDAAINPGNSGGAIFNRRGEVVGVLTTKFTHPSGIVPEGMSFALPITYATPLLANIPDFDFTMIGKGRKDAKGGGEAKGLAQEVVRTTVLIETIRNTEMASMPQAPAPAAGASSKSDPPAAVSPRLQPTPVREQAPSVQDEEAIARVNDQLRAAQEDELRQLAERGIAQPEGMVVIPAGEFLMGEEDGLQDARPIHRVHLSSYWFDKYEVTNARYRECVEGGGCTPPKDRLTFDDPQRVQHPVTNITWNQARSFCQWQGKRLPTEAEWEKAARGTDGRRYPWGNDGEVVKSRVRNGELKAGANGTEPVGREAATASPYGALDLIGSVSQWVKDWYAEDFYQTSSARDPQGPPRGSFRVLRGGEWNEKPPDLRASYRGWDDVTYWGPTLGVRCAEDVP
;
A
#
# COMPACT_ATOMS: atom_id res chain seq x y z
N MET A 1 -71.85 -9.59 5.96
CA MET A 1 -72.73 -9.17 4.85
C MET A 1 -71.91 -8.31 3.86
N ARG A 2 -71.99 -8.76 2.62
CA ARG A 2 -71.75 -8.03 1.34
C ARG A 2 -70.43 -7.34 1.07
N ARG A 3 -69.77 -7.99 0.11
CA ARG A 3 -68.75 -7.54 -0.85
C ARG A 3 -69.20 -6.29 -1.61
N ILE A 4 -68.24 -5.40 -2.01
CA ILE A 4 -68.30 -4.64 -3.24
C ILE A 4 -66.90 -4.63 -3.84
N ASN A 5 -66.76 -5.28 -4.99
CA ASN A 5 -65.64 -5.14 -5.92
C ASN A 5 -65.83 -3.84 -6.71
N LEU A 6 -64.77 -3.11 -6.93
CA LEU A 6 -64.71 -2.05 -7.95
C LEU A 6 -63.52 -2.28 -8.89
N PHE A 7 -63.86 -2.83 -10.06
CA PHE A 7 -62.99 -2.87 -11.22
C PHE A 7 -62.96 -1.49 -11.87
N LEU A 8 -61.78 -0.93 -12.07
CA LEU A 8 -61.61 0.27 -12.91
C LEU A 8 -60.85 -0.15 -14.20
N TRP A 9 -61.54 -0.14 -15.29
CA TRP A 9 -61.03 -0.24 -16.65
C TRP A 9 -60.39 1.11 -17.03
N VAL A 10 -59.16 1.09 -17.52
CA VAL A 10 -58.57 2.23 -18.25
C VAL A 10 -58.42 1.84 -19.72
N MET A 11 -59.15 2.55 -20.54
CA MET A 11 -59.13 2.45 -21.99
C MET A 11 -57.76 2.85 -22.57
N ILE A 12 -57.29 2.02 -23.48
CA ILE A 12 -56.23 2.33 -24.43
C ILE A 12 -56.79 3.24 -25.51
N VAL A 13 -56.29 4.44 -25.64
CA VAL A 13 -56.48 5.30 -26.82
C VAL A 13 -55.24 5.13 -27.71
N ALA A 14 -55.41 4.42 -28.81
CA ALA A 14 -54.45 4.40 -29.91
C ALA A 14 -54.51 5.76 -30.65
N GLY A 15 -53.47 6.54 -30.56
CA GLY A 15 -53.25 7.75 -31.36
C GLY A 15 -51.96 7.60 -32.16
N SER A 16 -52.13 7.24 -33.42
CA SER A 16 -51.08 7.24 -34.43
C SER A 16 -50.66 8.69 -34.75
N SER A 17 -49.38 8.99 -34.60
CA SER A 17 -48.72 10.00 -35.41
C SER A 17 -47.26 9.62 -35.64
N ASN A 18 -46.99 9.17 -36.84
CA ASN A 18 -45.67 9.11 -37.46
C ASN A 18 -45.07 10.52 -37.48
N LEU A 19 -43.91 10.67 -36.88
CA LEU A 19 -42.88 11.63 -37.25
C LEU A 19 -41.65 11.37 -36.35
N TRP A 20 -40.70 10.65 -36.93
CA TRP A 20 -39.24 10.79 -36.66
C TRP A 20 -38.51 9.74 -37.51
N GLY A 21 -38.45 10.05 -38.80
CA GLY A 21 -37.40 9.51 -39.65
C GLY A 21 -36.18 10.37 -39.45
N ALA A 22 -35.23 9.89 -38.69
CA ALA A 22 -33.85 10.39 -38.71
C ALA A 22 -32.93 9.28 -38.20
N ASP A 23 -32.17 8.72 -39.12
CA ASP A 23 -30.89 8.06 -38.97
C ASP A 23 -30.73 7.12 -37.76
N ARG A 24 -31.12 5.87 -37.92
CA ARG A 24 -30.46 4.78 -37.22
C ARG A 24 -29.02 4.65 -37.75
N VAL A 25 -28.14 5.51 -37.26
CA VAL A 25 -26.72 5.17 -37.19
C VAL A 25 -26.66 4.03 -36.18
N ASP A 26 -26.36 2.81 -36.62
CA ASP A 26 -26.13 1.67 -35.75
C ASP A 26 -25.07 2.06 -34.71
N ALA A 27 -25.51 2.36 -33.49
CA ALA A 27 -24.59 2.64 -32.40
C ALA A 27 -23.74 1.38 -32.19
N PRO A 28 -22.42 1.46 -32.18
CA PRO A 28 -21.55 0.30 -32.04
C PRO A 28 -21.97 -0.52 -30.83
N ALA A 29 -22.12 -1.82 -31.02
CA ALA A 29 -22.51 -2.74 -29.95
C ALA A 29 -21.44 -2.72 -28.82
N ALA A 30 -21.88 -2.63 -27.58
CA ALA A 30 -20.98 -2.74 -26.45
C ALA A 30 -20.31 -4.13 -26.44
N LYS A 31 -18.99 -4.15 -26.20
CA LYS A 31 -18.18 -5.37 -26.18
C LYS A 31 -17.72 -5.68 -24.76
N PRO A 32 -17.64 -6.95 -24.37
CA PRO A 32 -17.00 -7.37 -23.14
C PRO A 32 -15.60 -6.79 -23.03
N ALA A 33 -15.27 -6.20 -21.87
CA ALA A 33 -13.99 -5.55 -21.62
C ALA A 33 -13.25 -6.15 -20.43
N GLY A 34 -13.97 -6.66 -19.43
CA GLY A 34 -13.40 -7.24 -18.22
C GLY A 34 -14.47 -7.62 -17.21
N SER A 35 -14.05 -7.83 -16.00
CA SER A 35 -14.88 -8.21 -14.85
C SER A 35 -14.87 -7.12 -13.78
N GLY A 36 -15.79 -7.22 -12.82
CA GLY A 36 -15.83 -6.37 -11.64
C GLY A 36 -16.47 -7.12 -10.47
N VAL A 37 -16.38 -6.53 -9.28
CA VAL A 37 -17.00 -7.05 -8.06
C VAL A 37 -17.88 -6.00 -7.42
N ILE A 38 -19.09 -6.38 -7.01
CA ILE A 38 -20.02 -5.51 -6.29
C ILE A 38 -19.52 -5.36 -4.86
N VAL A 39 -19.15 -4.14 -4.48
CA VAL A 39 -18.58 -3.82 -3.15
C VAL A 39 -19.57 -3.11 -2.23
N HIS A 40 -20.74 -2.71 -2.76
CA HIS A 40 -21.82 -2.12 -1.97
C HIS A 40 -23.17 -2.38 -2.62
N SER A 41 -24.19 -2.67 -1.80
CA SER A 41 -25.55 -3.03 -2.24
C SER A 41 -26.25 -1.96 -3.08
N ASP A 42 -25.83 -0.70 -2.98
CA ASP A 42 -26.34 0.43 -3.77
C ASP A 42 -25.72 0.54 -5.16
N GLY A 43 -25.02 -0.50 -5.62
CA GLY A 43 -24.53 -0.55 -7.01
C GLY A 43 -23.14 0.01 -7.22
N TYR A 44 -22.28 0.00 -6.22
CA TYR A 44 -20.86 0.31 -6.38
C TYR A 44 -20.08 -0.94 -6.76
N ILE A 45 -19.27 -0.82 -7.83
CA ILE A 45 -18.52 -1.92 -8.42
C ILE A 45 -17.05 -1.54 -8.50
N LEU A 46 -16.18 -2.39 -7.99
CA LEU A 46 -14.73 -2.27 -8.13
C LEU A 46 -14.26 -3.10 -9.33
N THR A 47 -13.37 -2.53 -10.15
CA THR A 47 -12.79 -3.17 -11.32
C THR A 47 -11.36 -2.67 -11.57
N ALA A 48 -10.65 -3.23 -12.56
CA ALA A 48 -9.36 -2.72 -13.00
C ALA A 48 -9.52 -1.50 -13.93
N ASN A 49 -8.70 -0.48 -13.73
CA ASN A 49 -8.82 0.79 -14.48
C ASN A 49 -8.56 0.61 -15.99
N HIS A 50 -7.62 -0.28 -16.38
CA HIS A 50 -7.35 -0.54 -17.80
C HIS A 50 -8.54 -1.16 -18.56
N VAL A 51 -9.48 -1.80 -17.85
CA VAL A 51 -10.73 -2.33 -18.44
C VAL A 51 -11.56 -1.21 -19.05
N LEU A 52 -11.47 -0.02 -18.47
CA LEU A 52 -12.21 1.18 -18.86
C LEU A 52 -11.49 2.05 -19.89
N ALA A 53 -10.27 1.67 -20.30
CA ALA A 53 -9.44 2.48 -21.19
C ALA A 53 -10.16 2.80 -22.50
N ASN A 54 -10.23 4.10 -22.85
CA ASN A 54 -10.90 4.63 -24.05
C ASN A 54 -12.42 4.31 -24.15
N ALA A 55 -13.08 3.95 -23.03
CA ALA A 55 -14.50 3.71 -23.01
C ALA A 55 -15.28 5.04 -23.09
N LYS A 56 -16.20 5.16 -24.06
CA LYS A 56 -17.20 6.23 -24.14
C LYS A 56 -18.44 5.94 -23.30
N ARG A 57 -18.82 4.69 -23.24
CA ARG A 57 -19.94 4.18 -22.45
C ARG A 57 -19.53 2.90 -21.77
N ILE A 58 -19.97 2.74 -20.56
CA ILE A 58 -19.68 1.58 -19.72
C ILE A 58 -21.03 0.98 -19.33
N PHE A 59 -21.13 -0.34 -19.40
CA PHE A 59 -22.26 -1.10 -18.92
C PHE A 59 -21.77 -2.20 -17.98
N VAL A 60 -22.56 -2.44 -16.97
CA VAL A 60 -22.37 -3.54 -16.02
C VAL A 60 -23.46 -4.56 -16.25
N VAL A 61 -23.07 -5.82 -16.38
CA VAL A 61 -24.00 -6.96 -16.52
C VAL A 61 -23.79 -7.87 -15.31
N THR A 62 -24.84 -8.05 -14.51
CA THR A 62 -24.79 -8.94 -13.34
C THR A 62 -24.91 -10.42 -13.77
N ALA A 63 -24.57 -11.34 -12.87
CA ALA A 63 -24.76 -12.78 -13.10
C ALA A 63 -26.22 -13.19 -13.37
N GLY A 64 -27.20 -12.34 -13.03
CA GLY A 64 -28.60 -12.50 -13.36
C GLY A 64 -29.01 -11.82 -14.68
N GLU A 65 -28.05 -11.49 -15.56
CA GLU A 65 -28.24 -10.84 -16.86
C GLU A 65 -28.84 -9.42 -16.82
N PHE A 66 -29.00 -8.82 -15.63
CA PHE A 66 -29.39 -7.43 -15.51
C PHE A 66 -28.27 -6.53 -16.02
N ARG A 67 -28.58 -5.68 -16.99
CA ARG A 67 -27.62 -4.77 -17.64
C ARG A 67 -27.99 -3.33 -17.35
N ALA A 68 -27.04 -2.57 -16.79
CA ALA A 68 -27.22 -1.15 -16.49
C ALA A 68 -26.05 -0.31 -17.02
N PRO A 69 -26.30 0.96 -17.41
CA PRO A 69 -25.22 1.91 -17.66
C PRO A 69 -24.49 2.23 -16.35
N ALA A 70 -23.17 2.38 -16.42
CA ALA A 70 -22.34 2.70 -15.29
C ALA A 70 -21.60 4.03 -15.49
N THR A 71 -21.38 4.74 -14.37
CA THR A 71 -20.57 5.94 -14.29
C THR A 71 -19.29 5.67 -13.49
N ILE A 72 -18.20 6.31 -13.87
CA ILE A 72 -16.95 6.24 -13.12
C ILE A 72 -17.05 7.24 -11.94
N ILE A 73 -16.91 6.74 -10.72
CA ILE A 73 -16.88 7.55 -9.50
C ILE A 73 -15.47 8.04 -9.21
N SER A 74 -14.49 7.11 -9.27
CA SER A 74 -13.09 7.43 -9.07
C SER A 74 -12.20 6.38 -9.73
N THR A 75 -10.97 6.79 -10.05
CA THR A 75 -9.95 5.91 -10.64
C THR A 75 -8.63 6.08 -9.91
N ASP A 76 -7.89 5.00 -9.81
CA ASP A 76 -6.51 4.96 -9.40
C ASP A 76 -5.69 4.35 -10.53
N SER A 77 -5.00 5.21 -11.28
CA SER A 77 -4.19 4.80 -12.44
C SER A 77 -2.89 4.14 -12.03
N GLU A 78 -2.39 4.45 -10.84
CA GLU A 78 -1.17 3.89 -10.27
C GLU A 78 -1.39 2.42 -9.91
N HIS A 79 -2.46 2.13 -9.16
CA HIS A 79 -2.82 0.77 -8.76
C HIS A 79 -3.76 0.08 -9.76
N ASP A 80 -4.02 0.68 -10.91
CA ASP A 80 -4.89 0.08 -11.93
C ASP A 80 -6.28 -0.31 -11.44
N LEU A 81 -6.89 0.51 -10.57
CA LEU A 81 -8.21 0.29 -9.98
C LEU A 81 -9.21 1.38 -10.39
N ALA A 82 -10.49 1.04 -10.43
CA ALA A 82 -11.57 1.99 -10.67
C ALA A 82 -12.84 1.58 -9.90
N LEU A 83 -13.56 2.59 -9.40
CA LEU A 83 -14.87 2.45 -8.78
C LEU A 83 -15.94 2.97 -9.73
N LEU A 84 -16.90 2.11 -10.03
CA LEU A 84 -18.06 2.40 -10.84
C LEU A 84 -19.32 2.47 -9.99
N LYS A 85 -20.34 3.17 -10.50
CA LYS A 85 -21.71 3.23 -9.93
C LYS A 85 -22.74 2.91 -11.01
N ILE A 86 -23.67 2.03 -10.69
CA ILE A 86 -24.90 1.81 -11.44
C ILE A 86 -26.11 2.23 -10.61
N GLU A 87 -27.13 2.78 -11.23
CA GLU A 87 -28.35 3.22 -10.56
C GLU A 87 -29.25 2.01 -10.25
N THR A 88 -28.93 1.32 -9.17
CA THR A 88 -29.71 0.20 -8.63
C THR A 88 -29.40 -0.01 -7.16
N VAL A 89 -30.28 -0.67 -6.46
CA VAL A 89 -30.16 -0.97 -5.03
C VAL A 89 -30.48 -2.45 -4.77
N GLY A 90 -30.03 -2.94 -3.62
CA GLY A 90 -30.33 -4.29 -3.18
C GLY A 90 -29.50 -5.37 -3.88
N LEU A 91 -28.36 -5.00 -4.46
CA LEU A 91 -27.42 -5.97 -5.00
C LEU A 91 -26.76 -6.79 -3.88
N THR A 92 -26.37 -8.01 -4.21
CA THR A 92 -25.55 -8.82 -3.31
C THR A 92 -24.12 -8.31 -3.37
N GLU A 93 -23.67 -7.67 -2.31
CA GLU A 93 -22.30 -7.18 -2.16
C GLU A 93 -21.34 -8.27 -1.67
N ALA A 94 -20.10 -8.19 -2.08
CA ALA A 94 -19.02 -9.02 -1.59
C ALA A 94 -18.45 -8.44 -0.29
N PRO A 95 -18.32 -9.22 0.78
CA PRO A 95 -17.65 -8.75 1.97
C PRO A 95 -16.17 -8.48 1.66
N ILE A 96 -15.66 -7.35 2.13
CA ILE A 96 -14.25 -6.98 1.95
C ILE A 96 -13.42 -7.69 3.02
N GLY A 97 -12.44 -8.46 2.56
CA GLY A 97 -11.50 -9.15 3.42
C GLY A 97 -10.33 -8.26 3.82
N TYR A 98 -9.49 -8.80 4.68
CA TYR A 98 -8.26 -8.13 5.10
C TYR A 98 -7.06 -8.71 4.34
N ALA A 99 -6.52 -7.96 3.39
CA ALA A 99 -5.41 -8.43 2.54
C ALA A 99 -4.11 -8.68 3.33
N GLY A 100 -3.90 -8.02 4.46
CA GLY A 100 -2.77 -8.26 5.35
C GLY A 100 -2.79 -9.64 6.02
N ALA A 101 -3.94 -10.31 6.08
CA ALA A 101 -4.05 -11.68 6.58
C ALA A 101 -3.77 -12.74 5.50
N VAL A 102 -3.53 -12.33 4.26
CA VAL A 102 -3.24 -13.25 3.15
C VAL A 102 -1.85 -13.85 3.33
N ARG A 103 -1.77 -15.18 3.25
CA ARG A 103 -0.53 -15.95 3.45
C ARG A 103 -0.15 -16.72 2.19
N LEU A 104 1.12 -17.06 2.09
CA LEU A 104 1.59 -18.02 1.09
C LEU A 104 0.82 -19.34 1.24
N ASP A 105 0.56 -19.99 0.11
CA ASP A 105 -0.18 -21.25 0.01
C ASP A 105 -1.66 -21.15 0.47
N GLN A 106 -2.16 -19.95 0.75
CA GLN A 106 -3.58 -19.74 1.06
C GLN A 106 -4.44 -20.05 -0.15
N GLU A 107 -5.46 -20.89 0.03
CA GLU A 107 -6.44 -21.16 -1.02
C GLU A 107 -7.29 -19.93 -1.31
N ILE A 108 -7.52 -19.72 -2.60
CA ILE A 108 -8.34 -18.64 -3.14
C ILE A 108 -9.31 -19.16 -4.20
N ILE A 109 -10.37 -18.39 -4.42
CA ILE A 109 -11.29 -18.55 -5.52
C ILE A 109 -11.21 -17.29 -6.37
N THR A 110 -11.03 -17.42 -7.68
CA THR A 110 -11.17 -16.33 -8.63
C THR A 110 -12.47 -16.47 -9.40
N VAL A 111 -13.12 -15.34 -9.64
CA VAL A 111 -14.38 -15.29 -10.38
C VAL A 111 -14.30 -14.16 -11.40
N GLY A 112 -14.69 -14.45 -12.64
CA GLY A 112 -14.68 -13.47 -13.72
C GLY A 112 -15.28 -14.01 -15.02
N PHE A 113 -15.31 -13.19 -16.05
CA PHE A 113 -15.89 -13.48 -17.36
C PHE A 113 -14.77 -13.71 -18.39
N SER A 114 -14.27 -14.95 -18.44
CA SER A 114 -13.16 -15.33 -19.31
C SER A 114 -13.49 -15.15 -20.79
N PHE A 115 -12.51 -14.65 -21.56
CA PHE A 115 -12.60 -14.49 -23.03
C PHE A 115 -13.77 -13.63 -23.53
N GLY A 116 -14.36 -12.81 -22.65
CA GLY A 116 -15.52 -12.00 -22.99
C GLY A 116 -16.81 -12.81 -23.19
N LEU A 117 -16.82 -14.04 -22.72
CA LEU A 117 -18.02 -14.85 -22.65
C LEU A 117 -18.95 -14.30 -21.56
N ARG A 118 -20.25 -14.56 -21.71
CA ARG A 118 -21.25 -14.12 -20.70
C ARG A 118 -21.38 -15.10 -19.54
N GLU A 119 -20.78 -16.27 -19.68
CA GLU A 119 -20.73 -17.27 -18.63
C GLU A 119 -19.62 -16.96 -17.64
N VAL A 120 -19.97 -17.02 -16.36
CA VAL A 120 -19.02 -16.78 -15.27
C VAL A 120 -18.07 -17.97 -15.12
N SER A 121 -16.79 -17.71 -15.14
CA SER A 121 -15.74 -18.70 -14.85
C SER A 121 -15.35 -18.62 -13.37
N VAL A 122 -15.33 -19.76 -12.69
CA VAL A 122 -14.85 -19.91 -11.31
C VAL A 122 -13.61 -20.80 -11.33
N THR A 123 -12.48 -20.26 -10.89
CA THR A 123 -11.22 -20.98 -10.83
C THR A 123 -10.72 -21.01 -9.37
N ARG A 124 -10.16 -22.12 -8.95
CA ARG A 124 -9.50 -22.27 -7.66
C ARG A 124 -8.00 -22.29 -7.83
N GLY A 125 -7.30 -21.75 -6.87
CA GLY A 125 -5.86 -21.72 -6.81
C GLY A 125 -5.36 -21.32 -5.44
N ARG A 126 -4.10 -20.93 -5.37
CA ARG A 126 -3.43 -20.51 -4.14
C ARG A 126 -2.63 -19.25 -4.36
N ILE A 127 -2.30 -18.57 -3.29
CA ILE A 127 -1.30 -17.50 -3.28
C ILE A 127 0.08 -18.14 -3.41
N ALA A 128 0.63 -18.13 -4.61
CA ALA A 128 1.93 -18.72 -4.92
C ALA A 128 3.11 -17.88 -4.43
N ALA A 129 2.96 -16.56 -4.43
CA ALA A 129 3.92 -15.63 -3.85
C ALA A 129 3.25 -14.29 -3.50
N VAL A 130 3.82 -13.59 -2.53
CA VAL A 130 3.61 -12.14 -2.35
C VAL A 130 4.85 -11.47 -2.90
N ARG A 131 4.70 -10.68 -3.94
CA ARG A 131 5.81 -9.99 -4.60
C ARG A 131 5.72 -8.51 -4.38
N THR A 132 6.87 -7.88 -4.29
CA THR A 132 6.99 -6.42 -4.28
C THR A 132 7.61 -5.98 -5.59
N ARG A 133 6.98 -5.04 -6.29
CA ARG A 133 7.52 -4.41 -7.50
C ARG A 133 7.58 -2.91 -7.27
N GLY A 134 8.79 -2.40 -7.04
CA GLY A 134 8.92 -1.05 -6.48
C GLY A 134 8.23 -1.01 -5.12
N VAL A 135 7.32 -0.08 -4.96
CA VAL A 135 6.49 0.10 -3.75
C VAL A 135 5.20 -0.72 -3.74
N GLN A 136 4.87 -1.39 -4.84
CA GLN A 136 3.60 -2.10 -5.02
C GLN A 136 3.72 -3.58 -4.65
N ARG A 137 2.97 -4.02 -3.64
CA ARG A 137 2.79 -5.45 -3.34
C ARG A 137 1.76 -6.04 -4.29
N VAL A 138 2.02 -7.23 -4.80
CA VAL A 138 1.09 -7.97 -5.63
C VAL A 138 1.06 -9.44 -5.20
N PHE A 139 -0.12 -10.04 -5.25
CA PHE A 139 -0.27 -11.46 -5.06
C PHE A 139 0.00 -12.16 -6.39
N GLN A 140 0.99 -13.04 -6.45
CA GLN A 140 1.10 -14.01 -7.51
C GLN A 140 0.20 -15.20 -7.16
N VAL A 141 -0.67 -15.56 -8.07
CA VAL A 141 -1.62 -16.66 -7.90
C VAL A 141 -1.38 -17.76 -8.93
N ASP A 142 -1.56 -19.02 -8.55
CA ASP A 142 -1.44 -20.17 -9.45
C ASP A 142 -2.77 -20.57 -10.11
N ALA A 143 -3.82 -19.76 -9.90
CA ALA A 143 -5.09 -19.93 -10.58
C ALA A 143 -4.97 -19.58 -12.07
N ALA A 144 -5.61 -20.36 -12.94
CA ALA A 144 -5.72 -20.05 -14.36
C ALA A 144 -6.55 -18.77 -14.56
N ILE A 145 -5.92 -17.70 -15.02
CA ILE A 145 -6.55 -16.42 -15.30
C ILE A 145 -6.47 -16.16 -16.80
N ASN A 146 -7.62 -15.91 -17.40
CA ASN A 146 -7.78 -15.69 -18.83
C ASN A 146 -8.08 -14.21 -19.11
N PRO A 147 -7.84 -13.72 -20.34
CA PRO A 147 -8.35 -12.44 -20.78
C PRO A 147 -9.84 -12.29 -20.48
N GLY A 148 -10.25 -11.15 -19.94
CA GLY A 148 -11.61 -10.91 -19.47
C GLY A 148 -11.80 -11.09 -17.96
N ASN A 149 -10.91 -11.79 -17.24
CA ASN A 149 -10.96 -11.90 -15.80
C ASN A 149 -10.42 -10.63 -15.09
N SER A 150 -9.71 -9.76 -15.81
CA SER A 150 -9.19 -8.49 -15.27
C SER A 150 -10.29 -7.66 -14.63
N GLY A 151 -10.04 -7.15 -13.43
CA GLY A 151 -11.01 -6.44 -12.60
C GLY A 151 -11.90 -7.34 -11.75
N GLY A 152 -11.92 -8.66 -12.00
CA GLY A 152 -12.57 -9.64 -11.14
C GLY A 152 -11.85 -9.81 -9.81
N ALA A 153 -12.55 -10.32 -8.80
CA ALA A 153 -12.00 -10.46 -7.46
C ALA A 153 -11.34 -11.82 -7.23
N ILE A 154 -10.36 -11.84 -6.30
CA ILE A 154 -9.95 -13.05 -5.62
C ILE A 154 -10.57 -13.09 -4.23
N PHE A 155 -11.15 -14.23 -3.89
CA PHE A 155 -11.85 -14.47 -2.64
C PHE A 155 -11.06 -15.47 -1.79
N ASN A 156 -11.07 -15.27 -0.47
CA ASN A 156 -10.59 -16.26 0.48
C ASN A 156 -11.67 -17.34 0.74
N ARG A 157 -11.36 -18.33 1.60
CA ARG A 157 -12.30 -19.40 1.97
C ARG A 157 -13.58 -18.92 2.67
N ARG A 158 -13.61 -17.67 3.14
CA ARG A 158 -14.79 -17.06 3.78
C ARG A 158 -15.65 -16.26 2.79
N GLY A 159 -15.30 -16.26 1.50
CA GLY A 159 -15.99 -15.47 0.48
C GLY A 159 -15.72 -13.98 0.56
N GLU A 160 -14.67 -13.57 1.25
CA GLU A 160 -14.25 -12.18 1.35
C GLU A 160 -13.28 -11.83 0.22
N VAL A 161 -13.44 -10.67 -0.37
CA VAL A 161 -12.51 -10.13 -1.38
C VAL A 161 -11.19 -9.76 -0.72
N VAL A 162 -10.10 -10.39 -1.14
CA VAL A 162 -8.75 -10.10 -0.66
C VAL A 162 -7.86 -9.44 -1.71
N GLY A 163 -8.31 -9.39 -2.97
CA GLY A 163 -7.60 -8.70 -4.05
C GLY A 163 -8.41 -8.61 -5.33
N VAL A 164 -7.89 -7.84 -6.29
CA VAL A 164 -8.47 -7.61 -7.62
C VAL A 164 -7.50 -8.08 -8.69
N LEU A 165 -7.98 -8.89 -9.63
CA LEU A 165 -7.18 -9.42 -10.74
C LEU A 165 -6.74 -8.32 -11.69
N THR A 166 -5.46 -8.32 -12.07
CA THR A 166 -4.91 -7.39 -13.05
C THR A 166 -3.95 -8.10 -14.01
N THR A 167 -3.99 -7.69 -15.27
CA THR A 167 -3.04 -8.14 -16.31
C THR A 167 -1.93 -7.14 -16.56
N LYS A 168 -1.90 -6.00 -15.85
CA LYS A 168 -0.94 -4.92 -16.06
C LYS A 168 0.49 -5.30 -15.65
N PHE A 169 0.66 -6.36 -14.87
CA PHE A 169 1.98 -6.84 -14.45
C PHE A 169 2.58 -7.78 -15.49
N THR A 170 3.09 -7.20 -16.57
CA THR A 170 3.93 -7.93 -17.53
C THR A 170 5.40 -7.84 -17.10
N HIS A 171 6.18 -8.88 -17.37
CA HIS A 171 7.63 -8.82 -17.24
C HIS A 171 8.17 -7.65 -18.07
N PRO A 172 9.30 -6.98 -17.70
CA PRO A 172 9.89 -5.89 -18.49
C PRO A 172 10.15 -6.26 -19.98
N SER A 173 10.26 -7.55 -20.29
CA SER A 173 10.37 -8.06 -21.68
C SER A 173 9.02 -8.11 -22.43
N GLY A 174 7.90 -7.72 -21.81
CA GLY A 174 6.56 -7.83 -22.40
C GLY A 174 5.98 -9.25 -22.38
N ILE A 175 6.72 -10.24 -21.92
CA ILE A 175 6.28 -11.65 -21.86
C ILE A 175 5.66 -11.89 -20.48
N VAL A 176 4.40 -12.34 -20.46
CA VAL A 176 3.81 -12.95 -19.25
C VAL A 176 4.23 -14.41 -19.27
N PRO A 177 5.02 -14.91 -18.32
CA PRO A 177 5.34 -16.33 -18.25
C PRO A 177 4.05 -17.13 -18.10
N GLU A 178 3.92 -18.23 -18.84
CA GLU A 178 2.77 -19.14 -18.70
C GLU A 178 2.60 -19.56 -17.23
N GLY A 179 1.36 -19.51 -16.74
CA GLY A 179 1.01 -19.90 -15.37
C GLY A 179 1.27 -18.85 -14.30
N MET A 180 1.68 -17.63 -14.66
CA MET A 180 1.80 -16.52 -13.70
C MET A 180 0.63 -15.54 -13.84
N SER A 181 -0.17 -15.47 -12.81
CA SER A 181 -1.28 -14.51 -12.72
C SER A 181 -1.09 -13.64 -11.49
N PHE A 182 -1.56 -12.39 -11.58
CA PHE A 182 -1.37 -11.41 -10.51
C PHE A 182 -2.68 -10.79 -10.06
N ALA A 183 -2.73 -10.46 -8.77
CA ALA A 183 -3.83 -9.70 -8.19
C ALA A 183 -3.27 -8.62 -7.27
N LEU A 184 -3.93 -7.47 -7.30
CA LEU A 184 -3.66 -6.38 -6.38
C LEU A 184 -4.33 -6.64 -5.04
N PRO A 185 -3.66 -6.50 -3.90
CA PRO A 185 -4.29 -6.52 -2.59
C PRO A 185 -5.48 -5.56 -2.52
N ILE A 186 -6.59 -5.99 -1.91
CA ILE A 186 -7.81 -5.17 -1.80
C ILE A 186 -7.57 -3.87 -1.02
N THR A 187 -6.53 -3.79 -0.21
CA THR A 187 -6.15 -2.57 0.52
C THR A 187 -5.88 -1.38 -0.39
N TYR A 188 -5.41 -1.60 -1.62
CA TYR A 188 -5.26 -0.53 -2.61
C TYR A 188 -6.59 0.09 -3.07
N ALA A 189 -7.71 -0.59 -2.86
CA ALA A 189 -9.02 -0.04 -3.15
C ALA A 189 -9.57 0.87 -2.03
N THR A 190 -8.94 0.92 -0.85
CA THR A 190 -9.42 1.70 0.29
C THR A 190 -9.73 3.17 -0.05
N PRO A 191 -8.87 3.90 -0.80
CA PRO A 191 -9.18 5.28 -1.19
C PRO A 191 -10.39 5.40 -2.13
N LEU A 192 -10.62 4.40 -2.96
CA LEU A 192 -11.77 4.34 -3.86
C LEU A 192 -13.04 4.04 -3.08
N LEU A 193 -13.00 3.08 -2.14
CA LEU A 193 -14.13 2.73 -1.26
C LEU A 193 -14.56 3.90 -0.37
N ALA A 194 -13.65 4.81 -0.02
CA ALA A 194 -13.97 6.03 0.73
C ALA A 194 -14.89 7.02 -0.04
N ASN A 195 -15.08 6.83 -1.34
CA ASN A 195 -16.04 7.60 -2.13
C ASN A 195 -17.47 7.01 -2.08
N ILE A 196 -17.67 5.89 -1.41
CA ILE A 196 -18.99 5.30 -1.18
C ILE A 196 -19.61 5.96 0.07
N PRO A 197 -20.76 6.62 -0.02
CA PRO A 197 -21.44 7.18 1.13
C PRO A 197 -21.68 6.10 2.20
N ASP A 198 -21.42 6.45 3.46
CA ASP A 198 -21.65 5.60 4.64
C ASP A 198 -20.98 4.22 4.60
N PHE A 199 -19.89 4.05 3.80
CA PHE A 199 -19.15 2.80 3.75
C PHE A 199 -18.56 2.43 5.13
N ASP A 200 -18.97 1.29 5.65
CA ASP A 200 -18.55 0.84 6.99
C ASP A 200 -17.20 0.09 6.94
N PHE A 201 -16.10 0.85 7.01
CA PHE A 201 -14.73 0.29 7.08
C PHE A 201 -14.51 -0.64 8.28
N THR A 202 -15.38 -0.59 9.31
CA THR A 202 -15.24 -1.49 10.46
C THR A 202 -15.60 -2.92 10.11
N MET A 203 -16.27 -3.16 8.99
CA MET A 203 -16.66 -4.49 8.51
C MET A 203 -15.55 -5.21 7.75
N ILE A 204 -14.48 -4.51 7.37
CA ILE A 204 -13.34 -5.13 6.66
C ILE A 204 -12.75 -6.27 7.53
N GLY A 205 -12.67 -7.46 6.94
CA GLY A 205 -12.13 -8.66 7.58
C GLY A 205 -13.01 -9.33 8.64
N LYS A 206 -14.23 -8.80 8.88
CA LYS A 206 -15.15 -9.39 9.87
C LYS A 206 -16.06 -10.49 9.29
N GLY A 207 -16.09 -10.64 7.98
CA GLY A 207 -17.01 -11.57 7.32
C GLY A 207 -18.48 -11.19 7.44
N ARG A 208 -19.36 -12.02 6.89
CA ARG A 208 -20.80 -11.88 7.10
C ARG A 208 -21.19 -12.33 8.50
N LYS A 209 -22.06 -11.58 9.17
CA LYS A 209 -22.59 -11.91 10.51
C LYS A 209 -23.31 -13.27 10.57
N ASP A 210 -23.70 -13.80 9.42
CA ASP A 210 -24.55 -15.02 9.32
C ASP A 210 -23.76 -16.29 8.98
N ALA A 211 -22.45 -16.24 8.79
CA ALA A 211 -21.61 -17.42 8.54
C ALA A 211 -21.38 -18.20 9.84
N LYS A 212 -22.46 -18.74 10.41
CA LYS A 212 -22.37 -19.74 11.49
C LYS A 212 -21.95 -21.08 10.90
N GLY A 213 -20.76 -21.51 11.22
CA GLY A 213 -20.31 -22.89 11.05
C GLY A 213 -19.39 -23.11 9.88
N GLY A 214 -18.26 -23.79 10.15
CA GLY A 214 -17.30 -24.32 9.17
C GLY A 214 -17.92 -25.39 8.26
N GLY A 215 -18.93 -25.02 7.51
CA GLY A 215 -19.59 -25.84 6.50
C GLY A 215 -18.84 -25.74 5.19
N GLU A 216 -18.45 -26.89 4.66
CA GLU A 216 -17.74 -27.08 3.42
C GLU A 216 -18.25 -26.25 2.24
N ALA A 217 -17.31 -25.79 1.47
CA ALA A 217 -17.29 -25.01 0.22
C ALA A 217 -18.36 -25.25 -0.87
N LYS A 218 -19.43 -26.01 -0.66
CA LYS A 218 -20.43 -26.31 -1.72
C LYS A 218 -21.32 -25.12 -2.11
N GLY A 219 -21.52 -24.14 -1.23
CA GLY A 219 -22.30 -22.93 -1.52
C GLY A 219 -21.46 -21.71 -1.87
N LEU A 220 -20.18 -21.68 -1.50
CA LEU A 220 -19.32 -20.51 -1.63
C LEU A 220 -19.14 -20.05 -3.08
N ALA A 221 -18.91 -20.97 -4.01
CA ALA A 221 -18.76 -20.63 -5.44
C ALA A 221 -20.01 -19.94 -6.01
N GLN A 222 -21.20 -20.39 -5.64
CA GLN A 222 -22.46 -19.75 -6.07
C GLN A 222 -22.67 -18.38 -5.43
N GLU A 223 -22.22 -18.22 -4.19
CA GLU A 223 -22.31 -16.95 -3.48
C GLU A 223 -21.42 -15.89 -4.10
N VAL A 224 -20.12 -16.19 -4.34
CA VAL A 224 -19.18 -15.24 -4.93
C VAL A 224 -19.51 -14.92 -6.39
N VAL A 225 -20.13 -15.82 -7.14
CA VAL A 225 -20.64 -15.56 -8.49
C VAL A 225 -21.68 -14.44 -8.51
N ARG A 226 -22.58 -14.38 -7.52
CA ARG A 226 -23.62 -13.33 -7.43
C ARG A 226 -23.04 -11.93 -7.21
N THR A 227 -21.84 -11.84 -6.66
CA THR A 227 -21.17 -10.57 -6.41
C THR A 227 -20.28 -10.13 -7.58
N THR A 228 -20.15 -10.94 -8.64
CA THR A 228 -19.29 -10.68 -9.79
C THR A 228 -20.09 -10.18 -10.97
N VAL A 229 -19.55 -9.22 -11.72
CA VAL A 229 -20.19 -8.58 -12.86
C VAL A 229 -19.27 -8.58 -14.08
N LEU A 230 -19.89 -8.62 -15.28
CA LEU A 230 -19.22 -8.36 -16.54
C LEU A 230 -19.22 -6.85 -16.81
N ILE A 231 -18.09 -6.31 -17.24
CA ILE A 231 -17.95 -4.94 -17.72
C ILE A 231 -17.96 -4.97 -19.25
N GLU A 232 -18.90 -4.27 -19.86
CA GLU A 232 -18.97 -4.03 -21.29
C GLU A 232 -18.67 -2.56 -21.60
N THR A 233 -17.95 -2.30 -22.69
CA THR A 233 -17.61 -0.94 -23.10
C THR A 233 -17.93 -0.68 -24.56
N ILE A 234 -18.29 0.57 -24.87
CA ILE A 234 -18.29 1.10 -26.24
C ILE A 234 -17.09 2.01 -26.36
N ARG A 235 -16.19 1.73 -27.31
CA ARG A 235 -14.95 2.48 -27.56
C ARG A 235 -15.03 3.19 -28.92
N ASN A 236 -14.26 4.27 -29.10
CA ASN A 236 -14.08 4.88 -30.42
C ASN A 236 -13.26 3.96 -31.33
N THR A 237 -13.91 3.32 -32.31
CA THR A 237 -13.24 2.51 -33.35
C THR A 237 -13.12 3.26 -34.68
N GLU A 238 -13.40 4.56 -34.75
CA GLU A 238 -13.40 5.33 -36.00
C GLU A 238 -12.13 6.17 -36.21
N MET A 239 -10.95 5.57 -36.18
CA MET A 239 -9.76 6.17 -36.82
C MET A 239 -8.81 5.14 -37.43
N ALA A 240 -9.25 3.93 -37.71
CA ALA A 240 -8.42 2.88 -38.31
C ALA A 240 -8.89 2.39 -39.68
N SER A 241 -9.77 3.11 -40.37
CA SER A 241 -10.20 2.75 -41.76
C SER A 241 -10.34 3.99 -42.62
N MET A 242 -9.29 4.81 -42.76
CA MET A 242 -9.12 5.64 -43.93
C MET A 242 -8.14 4.94 -44.88
N PRO A 243 -8.50 4.74 -46.18
CA PRO A 243 -7.56 4.17 -47.14
C PRO A 243 -6.36 5.11 -47.28
N GLN A 244 -5.17 4.59 -47.10
CA GLN A 244 -3.94 5.33 -47.41
C GLN A 244 -3.95 5.69 -48.90
N ALA A 245 -3.80 6.97 -49.21
CA ALA A 245 -3.56 7.47 -50.55
C ALA A 245 -2.24 6.85 -51.08
N PRO A 246 -2.15 6.56 -52.38
CA PRO A 246 -0.97 5.91 -52.96
C PRO A 246 0.26 6.80 -52.83
N ALA A 247 1.34 6.20 -52.42
CA ALA A 247 2.64 6.84 -52.30
C ALA A 247 3.13 7.38 -53.66
N PRO A 248 3.72 8.58 -53.73
CA PRO A 248 4.40 9.04 -54.94
C PRO A 248 5.70 8.26 -55.18
N ALA A 249 5.98 8.02 -56.44
CA ALA A 249 7.07 7.20 -56.96
C ALA A 249 8.46 7.67 -56.53
N ALA A 250 9.31 6.68 -56.38
CA ALA A 250 10.73 6.82 -56.05
C ALA A 250 11.52 7.71 -57.01
N GLY A 251 12.32 8.60 -56.44
CA GLY A 251 13.34 9.36 -57.12
C GLY A 251 14.62 9.41 -56.28
N ALA A 252 15.67 8.75 -56.86
CA ALA A 252 17.10 8.97 -56.71
C ALA A 252 17.79 8.98 -55.33
N SER A 253 18.54 7.93 -55.17
CA SER A 253 19.76 7.72 -54.37
C SER A 253 20.55 8.94 -53.88
N SER A 254 20.81 8.99 -52.59
CA SER A 254 22.08 9.51 -52.06
C SER A 254 22.59 8.57 -50.97
N LYS A 255 23.83 8.10 -51.17
CA LYS A 255 24.61 7.31 -50.24
C LYS A 255 24.85 8.15 -48.98
N SER A 256 24.44 7.66 -47.84
CA SER A 256 24.93 8.14 -46.55
C SER A 256 25.49 6.97 -45.76
N ASP A 257 26.62 7.19 -45.14
CA ASP A 257 27.44 6.25 -44.38
C ASP A 257 26.67 5.54 -43.25
N PRO A 258 27.13 4.34 -42.84
CA PRO A 258 26.50 3.61 -41.77
C PRO A 258 26.68 4.32 -40.43
N PRO A 259 25.65 4.33 -39.55
CA PRO A 259 25.78 4.91 -38.22
C PRO A 259 26.77 4.10 -37.39
N ALA A 260 27.61 4.83 -36.65
CA ALA A 260 28.61 4.32 -35.73
C ALA A 260 27.99 3.31 -34.73
N ALA A 261 28.76 2.26 -34.45
CA ALA A 261 28.47 1.21 -33.51
C ALA A 261 28.02 1.78 -32.16
N VAL A 262 26.82 1.40 -31.74
CA VAL A 262 26.31 1.64 -30.38
C VAL A 262 27.19 0.85 -29.42
N SER A 263 27.91 1.56 -28.57
CA SER A 263 28.69 0.99 -27.45
C SER A 263 27.83 0.06 -26.61
N PRO A 264 28.36 -1.08 -26.16
CA PRO A 264 27.59 -2.02 -25.32
C PRO A 264 27.18 -1.33 -24.03
N ARG A 265 25.88 -1.41 -23.72
CA ARG A 265 25.33 -1.07 -22.40
C ARG A 265 26.16 -1.76 -21.34
N LEU A 266 26.86 -0.99 -20.54
CA LEU A 266 27.48 -1.44 -19.30
C LEU A 266 26.37 -2.06 -18.44
N GLN A 267 26.45 -3.36 -18.24
CA GLN A 267 25.70 -4.02 -17.17
C GLN A 267 26.15 -3.40 -15.85
N PRO A 268 25.25 -3.10 -14.91
CA PRO A 268 25.68 -2.65 -13.60
C PRO A 268 26.52 -3.77 -12.99
N THR A 269 27.79 -3.52 -12.84
CA THR A 269 28.69 -4.33 -12.03
C THR A 269 28.11 -4.38 -10.62
N PRO A 270 28.02 -5.56 -9.97
CA PRO A 270 27.65 -5.60 -8.57
C PRO A 270 28.66 -4.74 -7.82
N VAL A 271 28.16 -3.68 -7.18
CA VAL A 271 28.95 -2.84 -6.29
C VAL A 271 29.40 -3.76 -5.17
N ARG A 272 30.66 -4.17 -5.22
CA ARG A 272 31.31 -4.86 -4.10
C ARG A 272 31.37 -3.81 -2.99
N GLU A 273 30.54 -3.93 -2.00
CA GLU A 273 30.59 -3.14 -0.78
C GLU A 273 32.03 -3.32 -0.22
N GLN A 274 32.85 -2.30 -0.44
CA GLN A 274 34.18 -2.27 0.15
C GLN A 274 33.99 -1.97 1.63
N ALA A 275 34.69 -2.67 2.49
CA ALA A 275 34.76 -2.33 3.90
C ALA A 275 35.14 -0.84 4.03
N PRO A 276 34.52 -0.08 4.98
CA PRO A 276 34.83 1.34 5.17
C PRO A 276 36.33 1.51 5.39
N SER A 277 36.89 2.55 4.78
CA SER A 277 38.29 2.87 5.01
C SER A 277 38.47 3.44 6.41
N VAL A 278 39.67 3.33 6.97
CA VAL A 278 40.01 3.92 8.28
C VAL A 278 39.68 5.44 8.29
N GLN A 279 39.83 6.12 7.16
CA GLN A 279 39.49 7.55 7.01
C GLN A 279 37.97 7.80 7.13
N ASP A 280 37.12 6.88 6.68
CA ASP A 280 35.66 6.98 6.83
C ASP A 280 35.22 6.79 8.28
N GLU A 281 35.85 5.87 9.00
CA GLU A 281 35.56 5.63 10.42
C GLU A 281 35.98 6.83 11.29
N GLU A 282 37.15 7.42 11.02
CA GLU A 282 37.59 8.63 11.71
C GLU A 282 36.71 9.85 11.43
N ALA A 283 36.20 9.96 10.20
CA ALA A 283 35.25 11.03 9.84
C ALA A 283 33.94 10.86 10.59
N ILE A 284 33.37 9.64 10.64
CA ILE A 284 32.17 9.32 11.40
C ILE A 284 32.37 9.60 12.91
N ALA A 285 33.51 9.21 13.47
CA ALA A 285 33.84 9.47 14.88
C ALA A 285 33.84 10.98 15.20
N ARG A 286 34.48 11.79 14.34
CA ARG A 286 34.49 13.27 14.50
C ARG A 286 33.07 13.86 14.45
N VAL A 287 32.21 13.40 13.52
CA VAL A 287 30.82 13.85 13.45
C VAL A 287 30.04 13.42 14.69
N ASN A 288 30.25 12.21 15.18
CA ASN A 288 29.62 11.76 16.43
C ASN A 288 29.98 12.63 17.62
N ASP A 289 31.27 13.04 17.75
CA ASP A 289 31.72 13.93 18.85
C ASP A 289 31.09 15.33 18.72
N GLN A 290 30.99 15.87 17.49
CA GLN A 290 30.29 17.14 17.23
C GLN A 290 28.79 17.07 17.59
N LEU A 291 28.10 15.97 17.22
CA LEU A 291 26.69 15.78 17.53
C LEU A 291 26.43 15.61 19.03
N ARG A 292 27.32 14.92 19.75
CA ARG A 292 27.25 14.81 21.22
C ARG A 292 27.45 16.18 21.88
N ALA A 293 28.44 16.93 21.43
CA ALA A 293 28.69 18.29 21.97
C ALA A 293 27.48 19.21 21.73
N ALA A 294 26.85 19.14 20.54
CA ALA A 294 25.63 19.89 20.24
C ALA A 294 24.44 19.43 21.11
N GLN A 295 24.33 18.13 21.38
CA GLN A 295 23.31 17.58 22.26
C GLN A 295 23.48 18.00 23.71
N GLU A 296 24.72 17.99 24.21
CA GLU A 296 25.07 18.45 25.58
C GLU A 296 24.80 19.95 25.72
N ASP A 297 25.11 20.76 24.69
CA ASP A 297 24.83 22.18 24.68
C ASP A 297 23.33 22.48 24.71
N GLU A 298 22.55 21.79 23.90
CA GLU A 298 21.08 21.89 23.89
C GLU A 298 20.50 21.54 25.26
N LEU A 299 20.93 20.42 25.86
CA LEU A 299 20.50 20.01 27.20
C LEU A 299 20.85 21.08 28.28
N ARG A 300 22.02 21.70 28.18
CA ARG A 300 22.43 22.78 29.11
C ARG A 300 21.50 23.99 28.95
N GLN A 301 21.25 24.43 27.72
CA GLN A 301 20.34 25.55 27.43
C GLN A 301 18.92 25.28 27.93
N LEU A 302 18.42 24.06 27.75
CA LEU A 302 17.10 23.64 28.24
C LEU A 302 17.06 23.65 29.77
N ALA A 303 18.10 23.15 30.42
CA ALA A 303 18.22 23.17 31.89
C ALA A 303 18.25 24.61 32.46
N GLU A 304 18.95 25.53 31.80
CA GLU A 304 18.94 26.96 32.14
C GLU A 304 17.55 27.61 32.04
N ARG A 305 16.72 27.10 31.12
CA ARG A 305 15.29 27.47 30.95
C ARG A 305 14.37 26.75 31.94
N GLY A 306 14.89 25.86 32.78
CA GLY A 306 14.11 25.04 33.71
C GLY A 306 13.39 23.88 33.06
N ILE A 307 13.77 23.49 31.84
CA ILE A 307 13.18 22.38 31.09
C ILE A 307 14.02 21.13 31.35
N ALA A 308 13.44 20.13 32.00
CA ALA A 308 14.09 18.86 32.28
C ALA A 308 13.91 17.89 31.09
N GLN A 309 14.92 17.05 30.87
CA GLN A 309 14.83 15.98 29.89
C GLN A 309 13.77 14.97 30.33
N PRO A 310 12.76 14.66 29.46
CA PRO A 310 11.77 13.63 29.75
C PRO A 310 12.42 12.25 29.89
N GLU A 311 11.93 11.47 30.83
CA GLU A 311 12.45 10.11 31.05
C GLU A 311 12.30 9.23 29.79
N GLY A 312 13.37 8.50 29.48
CA GLY A 312 13.38 7.59 28.32
C GLY A 312 13.44 8.27 26.95
N MET A 313 13.68 9.57 26.89
CA MET A 313 13.86 10.33 25.65
C MET A 313 15.29 10.84 25.48
N VAL A 314 15.67 11.14 24.26
CA VAL A 314 16.90 11.86 23.91
C VAL A 314 16.51 13.18 23.23
N VAL A 315 17.28 14.24 23.41
CA VAL A 315 17.12 15.48 22.65
C VAL A 315 17.82 15.33 21.30
N ILE A 316 17.14 15.76 20.25
CA ILE A 316 17.73 15.91 18.91
C ILE A 316 17.88 17.42 18.69
N PRO A 317 19.12 17.97 18.67
CA PRO A 317 19.35 19.40 18.54
C PRO A 317 18.80 19.97 17.24
N ALA A 318 18.41 21.24 17.28
CA ALA A 318 18.03 21.97 16.06
C ALA A 318 19.18 21.98 15.04
N GLY A 319 18.86 22.09 13.77
CA GLY A 319 19.86 22.22 12.70
C GLY A 319 19.57 21.41 11.47
N GLU A 320 20.44 21.57 10.48
CA GLU A 320 20.34 20.93 9.17
C GLU A 320 20.84 19.49 9.19
N PHE A 321 20.26 18.66 8.33
CA PHE A 321 20.77 17.34 8.00
C PHE A 321 20.49 17.01 6.53
N LEU A 322 21.12 15.95 6.02
CA LEU A 322 20.87 15.43 4.68
C LEU A 322 19.81 14.32 4.76
N MET A 323 18.63 14.59 4.21
CA MET A 323 17.52 13.63 4.10
C MET A 323 17.54 12.94 2.75
N GLY A 324 17.27 11.63 2.74
CA GLY A 324 17.30 10.82 1.52
C GLY A 324 18.66 10.21 1.22
N GLU A 325 18.77 9.51 0.11
CA GLU A 325 19.99 8.82 -0.33
C GLU A 325 20.08 8.76 -1.85
N GLU A 326 21.24 9.12 -2.44
CA GLU A 326 21.39 9.22 -3.89
C GLU A 326 21.38 7.86 -4.60
N ASP A 327 21.96 6.83 -3.97
CA ASP A 327 21.99 5.45 -4.45
C ASP A 327 20.92 4.57 -3.79
N GLY A 328 19.96 5.18 -3.06
CA GLY A 328 18.80 4.54 -2.48
C GLY A 328 17.69 4.21 -3.48
N LEU A 329 16.53 3.83 -2.95
CA LEU A 329 15.31 3.65 -3.74
C LEU A 329 14.84 4.98 -4.33
N GLN A 330 14.03 4.91 -5.38
CA GLN A 330 13.58 6.10 -6.12
C GLN A 330 12.84 7.10 -5.22
N ASP A 331 12.04 6.61 -4.30
CA ASP A 331 11.26 7.41 -3.34
C ASP A 331 12.08 8.05 -2.22
N ALA A 332 13.33 7.59 -2.02
CA ALA A 332 14.30 8.21 -1.13
C ALA A 332 15.16 9.30 -1.83
N ARG A 333 14.82 9.68 -3.06
CA ARG A 333 15.53 10.69 -3.88
C ARG A 333 14.67 11.91 -4.17
N PRO A 334 15.30 13.06 -4.41
CA PRO A 334 16.73 13.35 -4.29
C PRO A 334 17.16 13.48 -2.82
N ILE A 335 18.46 13.31 -2.58
CA ILE A 335 19.04 13.78 -1.32
C ILE A 335 18.88 15.30 -1.22
N HIS A 336 18.41 15.80 -0.08
CA HIS A 336 18.14 17.23 0.10
C HIS A 336 18.40 17.68 1.53
N ARG A 337 18.63 18.98 1.71
CA ARG A 337 18.87 19.57 3.04
C ARG A 337 17.54 19.90 3.70
N VAL A 338 17.41 19.45 4.94
CA VAL A 338 16.26 19.75 5.79
C VAL A 338 16.77 20.33 7.10
N HIS A 339 16.20 21.45 7.53
CA HIS A 339 16.39 22.02 8.85
C HIS A 339 15.24 21.59 9.76
N LEU A 340 15.56 21.02 10.93
CA LEU A 340 14.58 20.70 11.96
C LEU A 340 14.83 21.57 13.21
N SER A 341 13.76 21.98 13.85
CA SER A 341 13.75 22.49 15.21
C SER A 341 14.15 21.39 16.19
N SER A 342 14.59 21.73 17.41
CA SER A 342 14.92 20.72 18.43
C SER A 342 13.66 20.00 18.90
N TYR A 343 13.79 18.73 19.20
CA TYR A 343 12.70 17.87 19.68
C TYR A 343 13.21 16.75 20.57
N TRP A 344 12.33 16.23 21.42
CA TRP A 344 12.56 15.01 22.18
C TRP A 344 12.13 13.80 21.33
N PHE A 345 12.90 12.73 21.43
CA PHE A 345 12.68 11.50 20.69
C PHE A 345 12.82 10.29 21.61
N ASP A 346 11.87 9.36 21.61
CA ASP A 346 11.92 8.16 22.44
C ASP A 346 13.21 7.38 22.16
N LYS A 347 13.98 7.11 23.20
CA LYS A 347 15.23 6.36 23.11
C LYS A 347 15.03 4.93 22.61
N TYR A 348 13.89 4.33 22.96
CA TYR A 348 13.51 2.97 22.62
C TYR A 348 12.15 2.96 21.91
N GLU A 349 11.84 1.85 21.28
CA GLU A 349 10.47 1.55 20.85
C GLU A 349 9.54 1.44 22.08
N VAL A 350 8.26 1.71 21.88
CA VAL A 350 7.24 1.53 22.93
C VAL A 350 7.11 0.04 23.24
N THR A 351 7.30 -0.31 24.52
CA THR A 351 7.22 -1.71 24.96
C THR A 351 5.78 -2.16 25.22
N ASN A 352 5.56 -3.49 25.24
CA ASN A 352 4.29 -4.08 25.65
C ASN A 352 3.86 -3.60 27.05
N ALA A 353 4.81 -3.42 27.99
CA ALA A 353 4.54 -2.91 29.32
C ALA A 353 3.93 -1.50 29.25
N ARG A 354 4.60 -0.56 28.60
CA ARG A 354 4.13 0.83 28.47
C ARG A 354 2.81 0.93 27.72
N TYR A 355 2.64 0.13 26.66
CA TYR A 355 1.38 0.12 25.92
C TYR A 355 0.21 -0.46 26.75
N ARG A 356 0.50 -1.42 27.63
CA ARG A 356 -0.48 -1.98 28.57
C ARG A 356 -1.01 -0.94 29.54
N GLU A 357 -0.15 -0.10 30.07
CA GLU A 357 -0.54 1.03 30.94
C GLU A 357 -1.55 1.95 30.24
N CYS A 358 -1.34 2.23 28.95
CA CYS A 358 -2.28 3.03 28.16
C CYS A 358 -3.62 2.31 27.98
N VAL A 359 -3.61 1.00 27.74
CA VAL A 359 -4.84 0.19 27.60
C VAL A 359 -5.61 0.15 28.91
N GLU A 360 -4.94 -0.08 30.02
CA GLU A 360 -5.55 -0.13 31.36
C GLU A 360 -6.04 1.25 31.80
N GLY A 361 -5.34 2.32 31.42
CA GLY A 361 -5.76 3.71 31.63
C GLY A 361 -6.87 4.20 30.70
N GLY A 362 -7.36 3.35 29.78
CA GLY A 362 -8.44 3.68 28.84
C GLY A 362 -8.05 4.61 27.67
N GLY A 363 -6.75 4.93 27.53
CA GLY A 363 -6.24 5.79 26.45
C GLY A 363 -6.02 5.05 25.12
N CYS A 364 -5.82 3.74 25.18
CA CYS A 364 -5.55 2.89 24.02
C CYS A 364 -6.50 1.71 23.93
N THR A 365 -6.70 1.23 22.71
CA THR A 365 -7.30 -0.11 22.49
C THR A 365 -6.19 -1.17 22.44
N PRO A 366 -6.45 -2.41 22.90
CA PRO A 366 -5.46 -3.49 22.79
C PRO A 366 -4.96 -3.71 21.35
N PRO A 367 -3.75 -4.24 21.16
CA PRO A 367 -3.27 -4.67 19.84
C PRO A 367 -4.25 -5.60 19.15
N LYS A 368 -4.26 -5.62 17.82
CA LYS A 368 -5.19 -6.43 17.01
C LYS A 368 -4.96 -7.94 17.16
N ASP A 369 -3.70 -8.34 17.32
CA ASP A 369 -3.31 -9.68 17.77
C ASP A 369 -2.59 -9.52 19.12
N ARG A 370 -3.06 -10.24 20.13
CA ARG A 370 -2.60 -10.11 21.52
C ARG A 370 -1.60 -11.18 21.94
N LEU A 371 -1.28 -12.14 21.06
CA LEU A 371 -0.46 -13.30 21.43
C LEU A 371 0.87 -12.88 22.08
N THR A 372 1.57 -11.93 21.47
CA THR A 372 2.83 -11.40 21.98
C THR A 372 2.63 -10.35 23.08
N PHE A 373 1.55 -9.62 23.04
CA PHE A 373 1.22 -8.59 24.01
C PHE A 373 0.85 -9.18 25.38
N ASP A 374 0.12 -10.28 25.42
CA ASP A 374 -0.30 -10.93 26.67
C ASP A 374 0.77 -11.88 27.24
N ASP A 375 1.86 -12.13 26.52
CA ASP A 375 2.96 -12.96 26.99
C ASP A 375 3.77 -12.24 28.11
N PRO A 376 3.78 -12.77 29.35
CA PRO A 376 4.49 -12.15 30.46
C PRO A 376 6.03 -12.13 30.27
N GLN A 377 6.58 -12.95 29.37
CA GLN A 377 8.00 -12.95 29.06
C GLN A 377 8.39 -11.83 28.07
N ARG A 378 7.38 -11.15 27.46
CA ARG A 378 7.57 -10.14 26.44
C ARG A 378 7.22 -8.72 26.88
N VAL A 379 7.18 -8.45 28.16
CA VAL A 379 6.83 -7.13 28.71
C VAL A 379 7.77 -6.01 28.22
N GLN A 380 9.06 -6.32 28.02
CA GLN A 380 10.07 -5.38 27.53
C GLN A 380 10.31 -5.47 26.01
N HIS A 381 9.59 -6.29 25.28
CA HIS A 381 9.62 -6.32 23.83
C HIS A 381 8.81 -5.15 23.26
N PRO A 382 9.11 -4.69 22.03
CA PRO A 382 8.30 -3.68 21.37
C PRO A 382 6.86 -4.14 21.22
N VAL A 383 5.91 -3.25 21.44
CA VAL A 383 4.51 -3.52 21.11
C VAL A 383 4.37 -3.65 19.59
N THR A 384 3.66 -4.69 19.18
CA THR A 384 3.38 -4.97 17.76
C THR A 384 1.90 -5.17 17.52
N ASN A 385 1.53 -5.40 16.25
CA ASN A 385 0.14 -5.62 15.85
C ASN A 385 -0.79 -4.42 16.14
N ILE A 386 -0.24 -3.20 16.04
CA ILE A 386 -0.96 -1.94 16.22
C ILE A 386 -1.08 -1.18 14.91
N THR A 387 -2.22 -0.55 14.69
CA THR A 387 -2.49 0.34 13.56
C THR A 387 -1.85 1.71 13.78
N TRP A 388 -1.74 2.52 12.72
CA TRP A 388 -1.29 3.91 12.82
C TRP A 388 -2.12 4.73 13.83
N ASN A 389 -3.46 4.55 13.83
CA ASN A 389 -4.33 5.23 14.77
C ASN A 389 -4.05 4.82 16.22
N GLN A 390 -3.79 3.54 16.47
CA GLN A 390 -3.42 3.04 17.80
C GLN A 390 -2.06 3.60 18.23
N ALA A 391 -1.07 3.63 17.35
CA ALA A 391 0.25 4.22 17.59
C ALA A 391 0.12 5.72 17.94
N ARG A 392 -0.66 6.48 17.16
CA ARG A 392 -0.93 7.89 17.43
C ARG A 392 -1.63 8.09 18.78
N SER A 393 -2.65 7.29 19.07
CA SER A 393 -3.39 7.39 20.34
C SER A 393 -2.49 7.15 21.55
N PHE A 394 -1.56 6.19 21.45
CA PHE A 394 -0.58 5.95 22.51
C PHE A 394 0.31 7.18 22.75
N CYS A 395 0.92 7.74 21.69
CA CYS A 395 1.76 8.92 21.85
C CYS A 395 0.97 10.10 22.44
N GLN A 396 -0.26 10.33 21.99
CA GLN A 396 -1.14 11.39 22.53
C GLN A 396 -1.50 11.16 24.01
N TRP A 397 -1.75 9.92 24.42
CA TRP A 397 -2.02 9.60 25.82
C TRP A 397 -0.84 9.91 26.72
N GLN A 398 0.39 9.76 26.19
CA GLN A 398 1.64 10.14 26.88
C GLN A 398 1.92 11.66 26.86
N GLY A 399 1.04 12.50 26.28
CA GLY A 399 1.31 13.92 26.05
C GLY A 399 2.28 14.20 24.89
N LYS A 400 2.58 13.19 24.09
CA LYS A 400 3.54 13.19 22.97
C LYS A 400 2.83 13.11 21.63
N ARG A 401 3.61 13.01 20.55
CA ARG A 401 3.12 12.79 19.19
C ARG A 401 3.95 11.74 18.45
N LEU A 402 3.46 11.27 17.31
CA LEU A 402 4.33 10.55 16.38
C LEU A 402 5.42 11.49 15.85
N PRO A 403 6.65 11.01 15.64
CA PRO A 403 7.66 11.78 14.92
C PRO A 403 7.24 12.01 13.48
N THR A 404 7.69 13.09 12.85
CA THR A 404 7.66 13.20 11.40
C THR A 404 8.70 12.25 10.78
N GLU A 405 8.55 11.97 9.49
CA GLU A 405 9.50 11.16 8.73
C GLU A 405 10.91 11.77 8.80
N ALA A 406 11.03 13.09 8.65
CA ALA A 406 12.29 13.81 8.72
C ALA A 406 12.93 13.76 10.13
N GLU A 407 12.13 13.89 11.18
CA GLU A 407 12.60 13.75 12.57
C GLU A 407 13.14 12.35 12.83
N TRP A 408 12.40 11.32 12.38
CA TRP A 408 12.85 9.95 12.53
C TRP A 408 14.19 9.72 11.80
N GLU A 409 14.32 10.22 10.57
CA GLU A 409 15.53 10.02 9.77
C GLU A 409 16.73 10.77 10.38
N LYS A 410 16.56 12.02 10.83
CA LYS A 410 17.62 12.77 11.53
C LYS A 410 18.04 12.06 12.81
N ALA A 411 17.09 11.60 13.62
CA ALA A 411 17.38 10.87 14.85
C ALA A 411 18.19 9.59 14.60
N ALA A 412 17.96 8.94 13.45
CA ALA A 412 18.68 7.73 13.04
C ALA A 412 20.07 8.03 12.46
N ARG A 413 20.19 9.01 11.57
CA ARG A 413 21.38 9.21 10.73
C ARG A 413 22.33 10.29 11.20
N GLY A 414 21.90 11.18 12.09
CA GLY A 414 22.67 12.39 12.37
C GLY A 414 22.62 13.38 11.21
N THR A 415 23.77 14.03 10.90
CA THR A 415 23.85 15.11 9.92
C THR A 415 24.70 14.78 8.69
N ASP A 416 25.43 13.68 8.68
CA ASP A 416 26.44 13.30 7.68
C ASP A 416 25.89 12.39 6.56
N GLY A 417 24.60 12.01 6.63
CA GLY A 417 23.98 11.19 5.62
C GLY A 417 24.40 9.70 5.62
N ARG A 418 24.90 9.21 6.76
CA ARG A 418 25.29 7.79 6.94
C ARG A 418 24.13 6.84 6.62
N ARG A 419 24.47 5.61 6.21
CA ARG A 419 23.47 4.58 5.85
C ARG A 419 22.74 3.99 7.03
N TYR A 420 23.46 3.77 8.14
CA TYR A 420 22.95 3.14 9.36
C TYR A 420 23.16 4.05 10.56
N PRO A 421 22.41 3.89 11.65
CA PRO A 421 22.61 4.69 12.86
C PRO A 421 24.05 4.70 13.39
N TRP A 422 24.74 3.57 13.31
CA TRP A 422 26.12 3.39 13.77
C TRP A 422 27.19 3.83 12.76
N GLY A 423 26.83 4.15 11.53
CA GLY A 423 27.78 4.56 10.48
C GLY A 423 27.48 3.90 9.13
N ASN A 424 28.53 3.56 8.35
CA ASN A 424 28.41 2.96 7.02
C ASN A 424 28.85 1.48 7.00
N ASP A 425 29.20 0.90 8.15
CA ASP A 425 29.61 -0.49 8.24
C ASP A 425 28.42 -1.46 8.05
N GLY A 426 28.32 -2.06 6.88
CA GLY A 426 27.33 -3.09 6.54
C GLY A 426 27.60 -4.45 7.20
N GLU A 427 28.81 -4.71 7.75
CA GLU A 427 29.11 -5.97 8.41
C GLU A 427 28.31 -6.12 9.72
N VAL A 428 28.02 -5.01 10.40
CA VAL A 428 27.13 -5.00 11.57
C VAL A 428 25.75 -5.53 11.18
N VAL A 429 25.19 -5.10 10.05
CA VAL A 429 23.91 -5.65 9.54
C VAL A 429 24.07 -7.12 9.22
N LYS A 430 25.13 -7.52 8.51
CA LYS A 430 25.37 -8.93 8.15
C LYS A 430 25.54 -9.83 9.37
N SER A 431 26.18 -9.32 10.44
CA SER A 431 26.31 -10.07 11.70
C SER A 431 24.96 -10.34 12.38
N ARG A 432 23.96 -9.50 12.14
CA ARG A 432 22.59 -9.60 12.65
C ARG A 432 21.69 -10.46 11.77
N VAL A 433 22.10 -10.71 10.52
CA VAL A 433 21.34 -11.50 9.54
C VAL A 433 21.81 -12.95 9.58
N ARG A 434 20.88 -13.90 9.67
CA ARG A 434 21.14 -15.34 9.55
C ARG A 434 20.31 -15.89 8.40
N ASN A 435 20.98 -16.49 7.42
CA ASN A 435 20.31 -17.03 6.22
C ASN A 435 19.48 -15.98 5.42
N GLY A 436 19.88 -14.69 5.50
CA GLY A 436 19.15 -13.61 4.83
C GLY A 436 18.03 -12.99 5.67
N GLU A 437 17.85 -13.43 6.91
CA GLU A 437 16.91 -12.88 7.89
C GLU A 437 17.67 -12.40 9.13
N LEU A 438 17.20 -11.32 9.74
CA LEU A 438 17.76 -10.83 11.00
C LEU A 438 17.68 -11.92 12.08
N LYS A 439 18.70 -12.00 12.91
CA LYS A 439 18.71 -12.89 14.09
C LYS A 439 17.73 -12.34 15.12
N ALA A 440 16.45 -12.49 14.84
CA ALA A 440 15.41 -12.30 15.84
C ALA A 440 15.37 -13.54 16.75
N GLY A 441 14.99 -13.37 18.00
CA GLY A 441 14.64 -14.50 18.86
C GLY A 441 13.62 -15.39 18.16
N ALA A 442 13.48 -16.64 18.57
CA ALA A 442 12.68 -17.70 17.90
C ALA A 442 11.23 -17.29 17.51
N ASN A 443 10.76 -16.10 17.91
CA ASN A 443 9.43 -15.54 17.66
C ASN A 443 9.45 -14.05 17.26
N GLY A 444 10.48 -13.56 16.59
CA GLY A 444 10.45 -12.29 15.87
C GLY A 444 11.09 -11.10 16.56
N THR A 445 10.70 -10.69 17.77
CA THR A 445 11.25 -9.49 18.45
C THR A 445 12.15 -9.84 19.63
N GLU A 446 13.01 -8.91 20.05
CA GLU A 446 13.82 -8.97 21.27
C GLU A 446 13.45 -7.81 22.23
N PRO A 447 13.83 -7.90 23.52
CA PRO A 447 13.69 -6.77 24.44
C PRO A 447 14.40 -5.52 23.91
N VAL A 448 13.77 -4.35 24.07
CA VAL A 448 14.32 -3.08 23.59
C VAL A 448 15.64 -2.72 24.27
N GLY A 449 16.51 -2.00 23.58
CA GLY A 449 17.77 -1.47 24.14
C GLY A 449 18.88 -2.49 24.31
N ARG A 450 18.78 -3.67 23.72
CA ARG A 450 19.74 -4.76 23.96
C ARG A 450 21.11 -4.52 23.34
N GLU A 451 21.18 -3.79 22.22
CA GLU A 451 22.42 -3.63 21.47
C GLU A 451 22.91 -2.17 21.44
N ALA A 452 23.63 -1.77 22.46
CA ALA A 452 24.20 -0.42 22.57
C ALA A 452 25.13 -0.05 21.37
N ALA A 453 25.76 -1.03 20.73
CA ALA A 453 26.62 -0.81 19.56
C ALA A 453 25.87 -0.33 18.32
N THR A 454 24.54 -0.44 18.29
CA THR A 454 23.70 0.03 17.19
C THR A 454 23.03 1.37 17.46
N ALA A 455 23.44 2.06 18.51
CA ALA A 455 22.92 3.37 18.86
C ALA A 455 23.15 4.39 17.74
N SER A 456 22.18 5.28 17.55
CA SER A 456 22.35 6.46 16.72
C SER A 456 23.35 7.45 17.34
N PRO A 457 23.82 8.46 16.59
CA PRO A 457 24.71 9.50 17.15
C PRO A 457 24.14 10.19 18.39
N TYR A 458 22.82 10.20 18.54
CA TYR A 458 22.10 10.82 19.66
C TYR A 458 21.75 9.85 20.78
N GLY A 459 22.11 8.57 20.64
CA GLY A 459 21.87 7.53 21.63
C GLY A 459 20.50 6.85 21.56
N ALA A 460 19.72 7.07 20.51
CA ALA A 460 18.50 6.29 20.26
C ALA A 460 18.87 4.88 19.77
N LEU A 461 18.15 3.88 20.23
CA LEU A 461 18.40 2.44 20.00
C LEU A 461 17.28 1.78 19.21
N ASP A 462 17.54 0.59 18.66
CA ASP A 462 16.59 -0.24 17.96
C ASP A 462 15.90 0.46 16.77
N LEU A 463 16.65 1.33 16.07
CA LEU A 463 16.12 2.09 14.94
C LEU A 463 16.07 1.26 13.64
N ILE A 464 16.88 0.23 13.54
CA ILE A 464 16.98 -0.61 12.33
C ILE A 464 16.83 -2.08 12.69
N GLY A 465 15.88 -2.76 12.02
CA GLY A 465 15.79 -4.21 12.02
C GLY A 465 15.19 -4.83 13.28
N SER A 466 14.45 -4.07 14.07
CA SER A 466 13.55 -4.56 15.12
C SER A 466 12.12 -4.62 14.59
N VAL A 467 11.37 -3.54 14.71
CA VAL A 467 10.06 -3.39 14.08
C VAL A 467 10.02 -2.10 13.27
N SER A 468 9.31 -2.12 12.15
CA SER A 468 8.99 -0.90 11.41
C SER A 468 8.12 0.01 12.27
N GLN A 469 8.41 1.31 12.27
CA GLN A 469 7.81 2.27 13.17
C GLN A 469 6.92 3.24 12.42
N TRP A 470 5.67 3.37 12.86
CA TRP A 470 4.75 4.36 12.34
C TRP A 470 5.25 5.78 12.62
N VAL A 471 5.27 6.61 11.58
CA VAL A 471 5.52 8.06 11.72
C VAL A 471 4.26 8.85 11.34
N LYS A 472 4.31 10.17 11.55
CA LYS A 472 3.16 11.07 11.36
C LYS A 472 2.76 11.22 9.90
N ASP A 473 3.70 11.18 8.98
CA ASP A 473 3.59 11.64 7.61
C ASP A 473 2.71 10.72 6.75
N TRP A 474 1.95 11.33 5.83
CA TRP A 474 1.43 10.62 4.70
C TRP A 474 2.56 10.28 3.73
N TYR A 475 2.48 9.14 3.08
CA TYR A 475 3.44 8.74 2.07
C TYR A 475 3.06 9.32 0.69
N ALA A 476 4.06 9.84 -0.03
CA ALA A 476 4.05 10.05 -1.47
C ALA A 476 5.45 9.75 -2.02
N GLU A 477 5.51 9.03 -3.14
CA GLU A 477 6.76 8.57 -3.75
C GLU A 477 7.67 9.74 -4.13
N ASP A 478 7.09 10.83 -4.65
CA ASP A 478 7.81 12.00 -5.15
C ASP A 478 7.95 13.13 -4.13
N PHE A 479 7.56 12.92 -2.87
CA PHE A 479 7.51 13.98 -1.87
C PHE A 479 8.86 14.67 -1.64
N TYR A 480 9.97 13.94 -1.70
CA TYR A 480 11.31 14.50 -1.51
C TYR A 480 11.71 15.54 -2.56
N GLN A 481 11.08 15.53 -3.74
CA GLN A 481 11.28 16.55 -4.79
C GLN A 481 10.66 17.90 -4.42
N THR A 482 9.65 17.89 -3.54
CA THR A 482 8.85 19.08 -3.17
C THR A 482 8.83 19.33 -1.66
N SER A 483 9.60 18.56 -0.89
CA SER A 483 9.67 18.67 0.56
C SER A 483 10.06 20.07 1.01
N SER A 484 9.42 20.57 2.07
CA SER A 484 9.83 21.82 2.71
C SER A 484 11.26 21.68 3.27
N ALA A 485 12.09 22.69 3.06
CA ALA A 485 13.43 22.74 3.63
C ALA A 485 13.45 22.95 5.17
N ARG A 486 12.31 23.30 5.79
CA ARG A 486 12.21 23.50 7.23
C ARG A 486 11.01 22.76 7.80
N ASP A 487 11.26 21.94 8.82
CA ASP A 487 10.28 21.19 9.60
C ASP A 487 9.20 20.53 8.74
N PRO A 488 9.55 19.72 7.70
CA PRO A 488 8.58 19.12 6.79
C PRO A 488 7.62 18.21 7.56
N GLN A 489 6.34 18.26 7.18
CA GLN A 489 5.26 17.52 7.84
C GLN A 489 4.67 16.41 6.95
N GLY A 490 5.36 16.07 5.87
CA GLY A 490 4.83 15.18 4.85
C GLY A 490 3.78 15.84 3.94
N PRO A 491 3.25 15.12 2.97
CA PRO A 491 2.13 15.58 2.15
C PRO A 491 0.91 15.89 3.03
N PRO A 492 0.07 16.88 2.65
CA PRO A 492 -1.10 17.26 3.45
C PRO A 492 -2.20 16.18 3.49
N ARG A 493 -2.16 15.24 2.54
CA ARG A 493 -3.07 14.11 2.42
C ARG A 493 -2.38 12.95 1.70
N GLY A 494 -2.85 11.74 1.89
CA GLY A 494 -2.36 10.53 1.24
C GLY A 494 -3.25 9.34 1.56
N SER A 495 -2.96 8.19 0.96
CA SER A 495 -3.64 6.92 1.22
C SER A 495 -2.89 6.07 2.23
N PHE A 496 -1.59 6.26 2.35
CA PHE A 496 -0.70 5.45 3.18
C PHE A 496 0.07 6.34 4.16
N ARG A 497 0.43 5.78 5.31
CA ARG A 497 1.33 6.38 6.28
C ARG A 497 2.73 5.82 6.13
N VAL A 498 3.71 6.66 6.34
CA VAL A 498 5.12 6.25 6.26
C VAL A 498 5.48 5.34 7.44
N LEU A 499 6.28 4.33 7.14
CA LEU A 499 6.95 3.41 8.06
C LEU A 499 8.46 3.58 7.94
N ARG A 500 9.16 3.50 9.06
CA ARG A 500 10.62 3.66 9.10
C ARG A 500 11.26 2.55 9.92
N GLY A 501 12.55 2.26 9.64
CA GLY A 501 13.39 1.35 10.44
C GLY A 501 13.57 -0.04 9.89
N GLY A 502 12.68 -0.50 9.03
CA GLY A 502 12.71 -1.88 8.51
C GLY A 502 12.37 -2.92 9.58
N GLU A 503 12.11 -4.12 9.13
CA GLU A 503 11.58 -5.22 9.94
C GLU A 503 12.66 -6.28 10.22
N TRP A 504 12.49 -7.03 11.29
CA TRP A 504 13.42 -8.11 11.68
C TRP A 504 13.54 -9.24 10.62
N ASN A 505 12.61 -9.33 9.68
CA ASN A 505 12.57 -10.31 8.60
C ASN A 505 12.92 -9.71 7.21
N GLU A 506 13.35 -8.46 7.15
CA GLU A 506 13.77 -7.81 5.90
C GLU A 506 15.22 -8.14 5.51
N LYS A 507 15.52 -7.95 4.23
CA LYS A 507 16.85 -8.16 3.68
C LYS A 507 17.73 -6.90 3.87
N PRO A 508 19.06 -7.06 3.95
CA PRO A 508 19.98 -5.95 4.21
C PRO A 508 19.81 -4.69 3.36
N PRO A 509 19.49 -4.73 2.06
CA PRO A 509 19.28 -3.50 1.28
C PRO A 509 18.13 -2.63 1.78
N ASP A 510 17.12 -3.22 2.41
CA ASP A 510 15.92 -2.56 2.90
C ASP A 510 16.05 -2.10 4.35
N LEU A 511 17.22 -2.32 4.96
CA LEU A 511 17.52 -1.98 6.36
C LEU A 511 18.30 -0.65 6.52
N ARG A 512 18.32 0.21 5.49
CA ARG A 512 18.97 1.53 5.57
C ARG A 512 18.09 2.52 6.33
N ALA A 513 18.73 3.48 7.00
CA ALA A 513 17.99 4.55 7.69
C ALA A 513 17.21 5.47 6.74
N SER A 514 17.57 5.51 5.44
CA SER A 514 16.86 6.21 4.37
C SER A 514 15.68 5.41 3.79
N TYR A 515 15.56 4.12 4.11
CA TYR A 515 14.47 3.28 3.59
C TYR A 515 13.10 3.81 4.04
N ARG A 516 12.19 3.90 3.07
CA ARG A 516 10.83 4.39 3.26
C ARG A 516 9.84 3.26 3.04
N GLY A 517 9.32 2.70 4.11
CA GLY A 517 8.16 1.82 4.07
C GLY A 517 6.86 2.63 4.16
N TRP A 518 5.76 2.03 3.82
CA TRP A 518 4.43 2.63 3.99
C TRP A 518 3.34 1.56 4.06
N ASP A 519 2.25 1.88 4.73
CA ASP A 519 1.06 1.03 4.74
C ASP A 519 -0.21 1.84 5.06
N ASP A 520 -1.37 1.19 4.90
CA ASP A 520 -2.67 1.76 5.21
C ASP A 520 -2.82 2.06 6.71
N VAL A 521 -3.58 3.11 7.04
CA VAL A 521 -3.81 3.55 8.45
C VAL A 521 -4.46 2.47 9.32
N THR A 522 -5.12 1.49 8.71
CA THR A 522 -5.77 0.36 9.37
C THR A 522 -4.90 -0.90 9.41
N TYR A 523 -3.78 -0.88 8.71
CA TYR A 523 -2.84 -2.01 8.67
C TYR A 523 -2.18 -2.22 10.03
N TRP A 524 -1.93 -3.48 10.35
CA TRP A 524 -1.21 -3.93 11.54
C TRP A 524 -0.50 -5.25 11.26
N GLY A 525 0.58 -5.52 11.94
CA GLY A 525 1.35 -6.74 11.73
C GLY A 525 2.34 -6.99 12.86
N PRO A 526 2.91 -8.21 12.92
CA PRO A 526 3.84 -8.61 13.99
C PRO A 526 5.20 -7.88 13.90
N THR A 527 5.39 -7.09 12.87
CA THR A 527 6.61 -6.35 12.59
C THR A 527 6.42 -4.83 12.68
N LEU A 528 5.20 -4.35 13.07
CA LEU A 528 4.86 -2.94 13.15
C LEU A 528 4.69 -2.47 14.57
N GLY A 529 5.51 -1.50 14.97
CA GLY A 529 5.52 -0.87 16.27
C GLY A 529 5.47 0.66 16.20
N VAL A 530 5.93 1.32 17.26
CA VAL A 530 5.91 2.78 17.40
C VAL A 530 6.99 3.27 18.35
N ARG A 531 7.46 4.50 18.12
CA ARG A 531 8.11 5.38 19.10
C ARG A 531 7.55 6.78 18.96
N CYS A 532 7.63 7.56 20.02
CA CYS A 532 7.03 8.89 20.05
C CYS A 532 8.12 9.98 19.98
N ALA A 533 7.68 11.18 19.61
CA ALA A 533 8.44 12.42 19.73
C ALA A 533 7.63 13.44 20.54
N GLU A 534 8.31 14.48 21.02
CA GLU A 534 7.70 15.57 21.76
C GLU A 534 8.39 16.88 21.37
N ASP A 535 7.62 17.95 21.25
CA ASP A 535 8.21 19.26 20.94
C ASP A 535 8.97 19.80 22.16
N VAL A 536 10.12 20.41 21.92
CA VAL A 536 10.81 21.16 22.96
C VAL A 536 10.05 22.45 23.20
N PRO A 537 9.65 22.80 24.44
CA PRO A 537 8.83 23.96 24.77
C PRO A 537 9.47 25.32 24.43
#